data_cba1cdc492daaea88e7156fdca3934b0
#
_entry.id   cba1cdc492daaea88e7156fdca3934b0
#
_cell.length_a   1.000
_cell.length_b   1.000
_cell.length_c   1.000
_cell.angle_alpha   90.00
_cell.angle_beta   90.00
_cell.angle_gamma   90.00
#
_symmetry.space_group_name_H-M   'P 1'
#
loop_
_entity.id
_entity.type
_entity.pdbx_description
1 polymer ?
#
loop_
_entity_poly.entity_id
_entity_poly.type
_entity_poly.pdbx_seq_one_letter_code
_entity_poly.pdbx_strand_id
1 'polypeptide(L)'
;MRLQVFREVFHMALDSLRSHKLRSFLTILGIVIGVMTVIGMVSIIQGLNKSFLSELQSAGSDMILIRKNEGIQMGRMSEEERTRKDLTFEDAQAVEKGAPLVRAVAVSIYVSVFDQVEVKYQSAKSDTAMVIGMNDKWPVVMSLYLPRLGRFITDTEVARSARVCVLGSELADTLFPMTNPIGKEIRVGPEAFTVVGVLAKRGQMFGQSRDNFVGLPISTLMKYFRYEKDGLEIIATPRQSDMLGETIEQISSVLRQRRKVPYGKPNDFSIMTQDTMVDLYNQLTGAAYLVMMVISSIGLLVGGIGVMNIMLVSVKERTREIGIRKAIGARSSDIMRQFLIEAVFLTGTGGLIGVLAGFGIALIVKAATPLPAAVTLWSVALGLSVSAAIGLFFGIFPAQKAAHMDPIVSLRYE
;
A
#
# COMPACT_ATOMS: atom_id res chain seq x y z
N MET A 1 4.19 -47.24 -11.66
CA MET A 1 4.48 -46.63 -12.98
C MET A 1 4.61 -45.12 -12.99
N ARG A 2 3.75 -44.34 -12.31
CA ARG A 2 3.84 -42.86 -12.30
C ARG A 2 5.05 -42.25 -11.54
N LEU A 3 5.50 -42.89 -10.46
CA LEU A 3 6.66 -42.40 -9.66
C LEU A 3 8.02 -42.60 -10.34
N GLN A 4 8.18 -43.70 -11.10
CA GLN A 4 9.40 -43.98 -11.85
C GLN A 4 9.60 -42.97 -13.00
N VAL A 5 8.52 -42.68 -13.74
CA VAL A 5 8.54 -41.67 -14.82
C VAL A 5 8.90 -40.29 -14.27
N PHE A 6 8.36 -39.92 -13.10
CA PHE A 6 8.67 -38.64 -12.47
C PHE A 6 10.13 -38.52 -12.05
N ARG A 7 10.71 -39.61 -11.53
CA ARG A 7 12.13 -39.67 -11.14
C ARG A 7 13.07 -39.61 -12.34
N GLU A 8 12.71 -40.25 -13.44
CA GLU A 8 13.49 -40.16 -14.70
C GLU A 8 13.46 -38.78 -15.31
N VAL A 9 12.28 -38.12 -15.36
CA VAL A 9 12.12 -36.74 -15.84
C VAL A 9 12.94 -35.77 -14.97
N PHE A 10 12.95 -35.97 -13.65
CA PHE A 10 13.73 -35.20 -12.72
C PHE A 10 15.24 -35.31 -12.99
N HIS A 11 15.77 -36.53 -13.16
CA HIS A 11 17.18 -36.77 -13.47
C HIS A 11 17.56 -36.17 -14.82
N MET A 12 16.70 -36.35 -15.84
CA MET A 12 16.93 -35.77 -17.18
C MET A 12 16.97 -34.22 -17.15
N ALA A 13 16.08 -33.60 -16.40
CA ALA A 13 16.08 -32.13 -16.23
C ALA A 13 17.37 -31.65 -15.51
N LEU A 14 17.85 -32.37 -14.50
CA LEU A 14 19.09 -32.07 -13.79
C LEU A 14 20.33 -32.21 -14.69
N ASP A 15 20.35 -33.25 -15.53
CA ASP A 15 21.46 -33.46 -16.46
C ASP A 15 21.51 -32.40 -17.57
N SER A 16 20.35 -31.98 -18.08
CA SER A 16 20.23 -30.87 -19.02
C SER A 16 20.73 -29.54 -18.42
N LEU A 17 20.49 -29.31 -17.13
CA LEU A 17 21.00 -28.14 -16.41
C LEU A 17 22.51 -28.16 -16.22
N ARG A 18 23.10 -29.37 -16.05
CA ARG A 18 24.55 -29.54 -15.85
C ARG A 18 25.36 -29.40 -17.13
N SER A 19 24.79 -29.77 -18.28
CA SER A 19 25.50 -29.74 -19.58
C SER A 19 25.80 -28.30 -20.05
N HIS A 20 24.91 -27.32 -19.76
CA HIS A 20 25.08 -25.92 -20.16
C HIS A 20 24.90 -24.94 -19.00
N LYS A 21 25.74 -25.05 -17.98
CA LYS A 21 25.62 -24.36 -16.68
C LYS A 21 25.32 -22.87 -16.78
N LEU A 22 26.06 -22.11 -17.62
CA LEU A 22 25.88 -20.66 -17.73
C LEU A 22 24.52 -20.27 -18.33
N ARG A 23 24.09 -21.01 -19.39
CA ARG A 23 22.81 -20.75 -20.06
C ARG A 23 21.64 -21.11 -19.16
N SER A 24 21.72 -22.27 -18.51
CA SER A 24 20.70 -22.74 -17.57
C SER A 24 20.57 -21.78 -16.37
N PHE A 25 21.70 -21.33 -15.83
CA PHE A 25 21.71 -20.34 -14.75
C PHE A 25 21.04 -19.02 -15.15
N LEU A 26 21.41 -18.45 -16.31
CA LEU A 26 20.80 -17.21 -16.79
C LEU A 26 19.31 -17.34 -17.07
N THR A 27 18.89 -18.49 -17.61
CA THR A 27 17.47 -18.78 -17.87
C THR A 27 16.66 -18.88 -16.58
N ILE A 28 17.15 -19.70 -15.63
CA ILE A 28 16.50 -19.84 -14.32
C ILE A 28 16.50 -18.50 -13.59
N LEU A 29 17.59 -17.74 -13.66
CA LEU A 29 17.69 -16.42 -13.04
C LEU A 29 16.61 -15.45 -13.57
N GLY A 30 16.37 -15.44 -14.89
CA GLY A 30 15.28 -14.64 -15.47
C GLY A 30 13.90 -14.98 -14.89
N ILE A 31 13.58 -16.28 -14.75
CA ILE A 31 12.34 -16.74 -14.15
C ILE A 31 12.29 -16.40 -12.65
N VAL A 32 13.38 -16.62 -11.93
CA VAL A 32 13.51 -16.29 -10.49
C VAL A 32 13.26 -14.80 -10.28
N ILE A 33 13.91 -13.93 -11.04
CA ILE A 33 13.72 -12.47 -10.93
C ILE A 33 12.27 -12.11 -11.24
N GLY A 34 11.69 -12.63 -12.32
CA GLY A 34 10.31 -12.35 -12.69
C GLY A 34 9.31 -12.76 -11.60
N VAL A 35 9.40 -14.00 -11.11
CA VAL A 35 8.50 -14.50 -10.04
C VAL A 35 8.76 -13.79 -8.71
N MET A 36 10.02 -13.57 -8.35
CA MET A 36 10.42 -12.85 -7.14
C MET A 36 9.83 -11.43 -7.12
N THR A 37 9.88 -10.72 -8.25
CA THR A 37 9.32 -9.36 -8.38
C THR A 37 7.80 -9.39 -8.19
N VAL A 38 7.11 -10.36 -8.81
CA VAL A 38 5.66 -10.53 -8.62
C VAL A 38 5.32 -10.76 -7.16
N ILE A 39 5.97 -11.74 -6.52
CA ILE A 39 5.70 -12.10 -5.12
C ILE A 39 6.02 -10.93 -4.17
N GLY A 40 7.19 -10.32 -4.33
CA GLY A 40 7.63 -9.21 -3.48
C GLY A 40 6.63 -8.03 -3.52
N MET A 41 6.25 -7.62 -4.73
CA MET A 41 5.36 -6.46 -4.90
C MET A 41 3.92 -6.77 -4.48
N VAL A 42 3.37 -7.95 -4.85
CA VAL A 42 2.03 -8.36 -4.40
C VAL A 42 1.98 -8.39 -2.86
N SER A 43 3.04 -8.88 -2.22
CA SER A 43 3.11 -8.93 -0.75
C SER A 43 3.13 -7.53 -0.11
N ILE A 44 3.84 -6.57 -0.71
CA ILE A 44 3.85 -5.18 -0.23
C ILE A 44 2.46 -4.56 -0.42
N ILE A 45 1.87 -4.66 -1.62
CA ILE A 45 0.55 -4.06 -1.88
C ILE A 45 -0.53 -4.68 -0.98
N GLN A 46 -0.50 -5.98 -0.75
CA GLN A 46 -1.46 -6.62 0.17
C GLN A 46 -1.25 -6.18 1.63
N GLY A 47 0.00 -5.98 2.05
CA GLY A 47 0.29 -5.41 3.35
C GLY A 47 -0.26 -3.99 3.49
N LEU A 48 -0.04 -3.14 2.47
CA LEU A 48 -0.58 -1.79 2.39
C LEU A 48 -2.12 -1.79 2.40
N ASN A 49 -2.76 -2.64 1.60
CA ASN A 49 -4.22 -2.80 1.58
C ASN A 49 -4.78 -3.12 2.95
N LYS A 50 -4.18 -4.10 3.64
CA LYS A 50 -4.62 -4.49 4.98
C LYS A 50 -4.49 -3.33 5.96
N SER A 51 -3.39 -2.61 5.92
CA SER A 51 -3.16 -1.44 6.80
C SER A 51 -4.13 -0.31 6.49
N PHE A 52 -4.36 -0.02 5.21
CA PHE A 52 -5.30 1.02 4.78
C PHE A 52 -6.74 0.71 5.19
N LEU A 53 -7.22 -0.50 4.92
CA LEU A 53 -8.58 -0.91 5.31
C LEU A 53 -8.78 -0.94 6.82
N SER A 54 -7.79 -1.41 7.60
CA SER A 54 -7.87 -1.38 9.05
C SER A 54 -7.96 0.04 9.61
N GLU A 55 -7.30 0.98 8.94
CA GLU A 55 -7.35 2.39 9.29
C GLU A 55 -8.72 3.01 9.02
N LEU A 56 -9.26 2.77 7.83
CA LEU A 56 -10.60 3.27 7.49
C LEU A 56 -11.65 2.75 8.45
N GLN A 57 -11.59 1.46 8.79
CA GLN A 57 -12.51 0.86 9.78
C GLN A 57 -12.36 1.49 11.16
N SER A 58 -11.15 1.85 11.56
CA SER A 58 -10.89 2.47 12.86
C SER A 58 -11.27 3.95 12.91
N ALA A 59 -11.27 4.65 11.77
CA ALA A 59 -11.71 6.05 11.67
C ALA A 59 -13.23 6.21 11.74
N GLY A 60 -14.01 5.15 11.48
CA GLY A 60 -15.48 5.17 11.41
C GLY A 60 -15.96 5.17 9.96
N SER A 61 -17.02 4.39 9.70
CA SER A 61 -17.55 4.19 8.33
C SER A 61 -18.16 5.44 7.70
N ASP A 62 -18.56 6.41 8.50
CA ASP A 62 -19.44 7.52 8.10
C ASP A 62 -18.74 8.87 8.09
N MET A 63 -17.41 8.85 8.00
CA MET A 63 -16.60 10.07 8.01
C MET A 63 -16.76 10.83 6.68
N ILE A 64 -17.09 12.12 6.76
CA ILE A 64 -17.13 13.07 5.66
C ILE A 64 -15.94 14.02 5.83
N LEU A 65 -14.94 13.90 4.98
CA LEU A 65 -13.76 14.77 4.98
C LEU A 65 -13.94 15.88 3.97
N ILE A 66 -13.83 17.13 4.42
CA ILE A 66 -13.94 18.32 3.59
C ILE A 66 -12.58 19.02 3.57
N ARG A 67 -12.05 19.21 2.36
CA ARG A 67 -10.77 19.87 2.09
C ARG A 67 -10.91 20.90 0.98
N LYS A 68 -9.92 21.78 0.86
CA LYS A 68 -9.82 22.73 -0.25
C LYS A 68 -9.71 22.01 -1.60
N ASN A 69 -8.82 21.03 -1.68
CA ASN A 69 -8.52 20.28 -2.90
C ASN A 69 -8.86 18.80 -2.75
N GLU A 70 -9.15 18.15 -3.85
CA GLU A 70 -9.20 16.70 -3.91
C GLU A 70 -7.81 16.13 -3.55
N GLY A 71 -7.78 15.00 -2.86
CA GLY A 71 -6.53 14.39 -2.37
C GLY A 71 -5.44 14.23 -3.43
N ILE A 72 -4.63 13.21 -3.39
CA ILE A 72 -3.50 13.00 -4.31
C ILE A 72 -4.00 12.97 -5.76
N GLN A 73 -3.78 14.06 -6.49
CA GLN A 73 -4.06 14.12 -7.93
C GLN A 73 -2.81 13.69 -8.71
N MET A 74 -2.97 12.69 -9.59
CA MET A 74 -1.96 12.35 -10.60
C MET A 74 -2.04 13.35 -11.76
N GLY A 75 -1.55 14.59 -11.57
CA GLY A 75 -1.56 15.58 -12.64
C GLY A 75 -1.27 17.00 -12.15
N ARG A 76 -1.23 17.96 -13.09
CA ARG A 76 -1.18 19.37 -12.74
C ARG A 76 -2.55 19.80 -12.20
N MET A 77 -2.55 20.44 -11.03
CA MET A 77 -3.75 21.14 -10.52
C MET A 77 -4.28 22.10 -11.59
N SER A 78 -5.59 22.07 -11.79
CA SER A 78 -6.24 23.05 -12.66
C SER A 78 -6.10 24.48 -12.11
N GLU A 79 -6.20 25.50 -12.95
CA GLU A 79 -6.17 26.88 -12.47
C GLU A 79 -7.33 27.17 -11.50
N GLU A 80 -8.49 26.56 -11.72
CA GLU A 80 -9.64 26.68 -10.82
C GLU A 80 -9.33 26.12 -9.42
N GLU A 81 -8.66 24.98 -9.32
CA GLU A 81 -8.26 24.39 -8.04
C GLU A 81 -7.19 25.22 -7.30
N ARG A 82 -6.24 25.76 -8.03
CA ARG A 82 -5.20 26.62 -7.44
C ARG A 82 -5.77 27.93 -6.87
N THR A 83 -6.86 28.43 -7.46
CA THR A 83 -7.51 29.68 -7.06
C THR A 83 -8.63 29.50 -6.03
N ARG A 84 -8.96 28.25 -5.64
CA ARG A 84 -9.92 27.99 -4.57
C ARG A 84 -9.54 28.71 -3.30
N LYS A 85 -10.52 29.29 -2.62
CA LYS A 85 -10.32 29.93 -1.31
C LYS A 85 -9.99 28.87 -0.27
N ASP A 86 -9.12 29.20 0.68
CA ASP A 86 -8.83 28.33 1.81
C ASP A 86 -10.11 28.10 2.63
N LEU A 87 -10.22 26.89 3.22
CA LEU A 87 -11.24 26.61 4.22
C LEU A 87 -10.89 27.34 5.52
N THR A 88 -11.89 27.76 6.25
CA THR A 88 -11.70 28.48 7.52
C THR A 88 -12.39 27.75 8.67
N PHE A 89 -11.96 28.07 9.89
CA PHE A 89 -12.62 27.52 11.09
C PHE A 89 -14.09 27.93 11.17
N GLU A 90 -14.42 29.12 10.69
CA GLU A 90 -15.79 29.63 10.61
C GLU A 90 -16.64 28.85 9.59
N ASP A 91 -16.03 28.28 8.53
CA ASP A 91 -16.73 27.38 7.60
C ASP A 91 -17.17 26.11 8.32
N ALA A 92 -16.31 25.55 9.17
CA ALA A 92 -16.66 24.40 10.01
C ALA A 92 -17.79 24.71 11.00
N GLN A 93 -17.75 25.88 11.65
CA GLN A 93 -18.82 26.31 12.54
C GLN A 93 -20.14 26.53 11.78
N ALA A 94 -20.07 27.03 10.54
CA ALA A 94 -21.27 27.18 9.71
C ALA A 94 -21.88 25.82 9.35
N VAL A 95 -21.08 24.80 9.05
CA VAL A 95 -21.54 23.42 8.83
C VAL A 95 -22.19 22.87 10.10
N GLU A 96 -21.56 23.03 11.27
CA GLU A 96 -22.09 22.52 12.54
C GLU A 96 -23.46 23.13 12.90
N LYS A 97 -23.64 24.43 12.61
CA LYS A 97 -24.89 25.16 12.90
C LYS A 97 -25.95 25.02 11.82
N GLY A 98 -25.54 24.93 10.55
CA GLY A 98 -26.43 24.99 9.39
C GLY A 98 -26.85 23.64 8.82
N ALA A 99 -26.20 22.53 9.21
CA ALA A 99 -26.49 21.19 8.73
C ALA A 99 -27.03 20.30 9.87
N PRO A 100 -28.35 20.26 10.10
CA PRO A 100 -28.95 19.54 11.23
C PRO A 100 -28.73 18.03 11.23
N LEU A 101 -28.44 17.42 10.07
CA LEU A 101 -28.11 15.99 9.96
C LEU A 101 -26.67 15.69 10.41
N VAL A 102 -25.83 16.69 10.58
CA VAL A 102 -24.48 16.53 11.13
C VAL A 102 -24.55 16.31 12.63
N ARG A 103 -23.87 15.29 13.13
CA ARG A 103 -23.74 14.97 14.56
C ARG A 103 -22.67 15.80 15.23
N ALA A 104 -21.49 15.89 14.59
CA ALA A 104 -20.34 16.62 15.10
C ALA A 104 -19.40 17.00 13.95
N VAL A 105 -18.68 18.10 14.15
CA VAL A 105 -17.67 18.62 13.22
C VAL A 105 -16.33 18.74 13.94
N ALA A 106 -15.37 17.91 13.59
CA ALA A 106 -13.98 18.05 14.01
C ALA A 106 -13.21 18.90 12.98
N VAL A 107 -12.25 19.65 13.47
CA VAL A 107 -11.38 20.48 12.62
C VAL A 107 -9.93 20.22 12.99
N SER A 108 -9.07 20.10 11.98
CA SER A 108 -7.63 20.04 12.17
C SER A 108 -6.89 21.00 11.26
N ILE A 109 -5.75 21.45 11.75
CA ILE A 109 -4.77 22.18 11.00
C ILE A 109 -3.38 21.80 11.51
N TYR A 110 -2.41 21.74 10.60
CA TYR A 110 -1.05 21.33 10.95
C TYR A 110 -0.12 22.53 10.90
N VAL A 111 0.85 22.58 11.79
CA VAL A 111 2.02 23.44 11.61
C VAL A 111 2.76 22.93 10.37
N SER A 112 3.31 23.87 9.57
CA SER A 112 4.01 23.50 8.35
C SER A 112 5.08 22.43 8.61
N VAL A 113 5.11 21.40 7.76
CA VAL A 113 6.08 20.30 7.84
C VAL A 113 7.53 20.83 7.72
N PHE A 114 7.71 22.02 7.14
CA PHE A 114 9.01 22.67 7.00
C PHE A 114 9.46 23.39 8.28
N ASP A 115 8.52 23.71 9.19
CA ASP A 115 8.83 24.32 10.48
C ASP A 115 8.92 23.21 11.54
N GLN A 116 10.12 22.62 11.68
CA GLN A 116 10.40 21.64 12.74
C GLN A 116 10.23 22.30 14.11
N VAL A 117 9.13 21.97 14.79
CA VAL A 117 8.83 22.49 16.12
C VAL A 117 9.35 21.52 17.17
N GLU A 118 10.39 21.94 17.87
CA GLU A 118 10.94 21.15 18.99
C GLU A 118 9.97 21.16 20.18
N VAL A 119 9.70 19.96 20.73
CA VAL A 119 8.90 19.78 21.94
C VAL A 119 9.80 19.33 23.08
N LYS A 120 9.78 20.06 24.20
CA LYS A 120 10.68 19.86 25.35
C LYS A 120 9.94 19.74 26.67
N TYR A 121 10.45 18.85 27.51
CA TYR A 121 10.18 18.85 28.95
C TYR A 121 11.47 18.61 29.70
N GLN A 122 11.93 19.61 30.48
CA GLN A 122 13.24 19.57 31.14
C GLN A 122 14.37 19.24 30.17
N SER A 123 15.05 18.08 30.37
CA SER A 123 16.12 17.59 29.50
C SER A 123 15.63 16.70 28.35
N ALA A 124 14.40 16.19 28.42
CA ALA A 124 13.80 15.37 27.36
C ALA A 124 13.27 16.24 26.22
N LYS A 125 13.51 15.81 24.98
CA LYS A 125 13.06 16.54 23.78
C LYS A 125 12.66 15.60 22.66
N SER A 126 11.81 16.11 21.80
CA SER A 126 11.45 15.49 20.50
C SER A 126 11.46 16.56 19.42
N ASP A 127 12.25 16.32 18.39
CA ASP A 127 12.37 17.23 17.21
C ASP A 127 11.45 16.81 16.06
N THR A 128 10.77 15.65 16.20
CA THR A 128 9.95 15.02 15.17
C THR A 128 8.47 14.99 15.50
N ALA A 129 8.05 15.61 16.59
CA ALA A 129 6.66 15.64 17.00
C ALA A 129 5.83 16.54 16.08
N MET A 130 4.69 16.03 15.58
CA MET A 130 3.72 16.83 14.85
C MET A 130 2.96 17.76 15.80
N VAL A 131 2.76 19.01 15.41
CA VAL A 131 1.91 19.96 16.15
C VAL A 131 0.60 20.14 15.37
N ILE A 132 -0.51 19.80 16.01
CA ILE A 132 -1.84 19.73 15.38
C ILE A 132 -2.79 20.65 16.15
N GLY A 133 -3.43 21.58 15.45
CA GLY A 133 -4.56 22.35 16.00
C GLY A 133 -5.84 21.54 15.89
N MET A 134 -6.57 21.44 16.99
CA MET A 134 -7.77 20.59 17.11
C MET A 134 -8.90 21.35 17.83
N ASN A 135 -10.16 21.00 17.53
CA ASN A 135 -11.30 21.41 18.35
C ASN A 135 -11.73 20.29 19.32
N ASP A 136 -12.70 20.55 20.15
CA ASP A 136 -13.23 19.67 21.20
C ASP A 136 -14.00 18.44 20.66
N LYS A 137 -14.39 18.45 19.39
CA LYS A 137 -15.23 17.41 18.78
C LYS A 137 -14.47 16.16 18.30
N TRP A 138 -13.16 16.19 18.32
CA TRP A 138 -12.33 15.07 17.84
C TRP A 138 -12.67 13.70 18.46
N PRO A 139 -12.82 13.57 19.79
CA PRO A 139 -13.21 12.28 20.40
C PRO A 139 -14.62 11.78 19.98
N VAL A 140 -15.48 12.70 19.56
CA VAL A 140 -16.84 12.37 19.09
C VAL A 140 -16.84 11.89 17.65
N VAL A 141 -16.00 12.52 16.80
CA VAL A 141 -15.89 12.20 15.37
C VAL A 141 -15.01 10.96 15.17
N MET A 142 -13.94 10.84 15.94
CA MET A 142 -12.97 9.74 15.87
C MET A 142 -12.74 9.14 17.25
N SER A 143 -13.26 7.96 17.51
CA SER A 143 -13.05 7.22 18.76
C SER A 143 -11.57 6.93 19.08
N LEU A 144 -10.71 6.98 18.10
CA LEU A 144 -9.25 6.84 18.23
C LEU A 144 -8.58 7.97 19.04
N TYR A 145 -9.25 9.11 19.24
CA TYR A 145 -8.73 10.25 19.99
C TYR A 145 -9.25 10.30 21.44
N LEU A 146 -9.67 9.16 21.96
CA LEU A 146 -10.06 9.07 23.38
C LEU A 146 -8.82 9.20 24.27
N PRO A 147 -8.90 9.99 25.37
CA PRO A 147 -7.83 10.14 26.32
C PRO A 147 -7.62 8.85 27.12
N ARG A 148 -6.37 8.39 27.24
CA ARG A 148 -5.95 7.32 28.17
C ARG A 148 -5.75 7.87 29.59
N LEU A 149 -5.23 9.09 29.69
CA LEU A 149 -5.00 9.80 30.95
C LEU A 149 -5.52 11.23 30.82
N GLY A 150 -6.08 11.76 31.91
CA GLY A 150 -6.62 13.11 31.91
C GLY A 150 -7.89 13.27 31.08
N ARG A 151 -7.99 14.35 30.31
CA ARG A 151 -9.13 14.71 29.49
C ARG A 151 -8.71 15.28 28.14
N PHE A 152 -9.66 15.41 27.21
CA PHE A 152 -9.44 16.10 25.95
C PHE A 152 -9.64 17.62 26.11
N ILE A 153 -9.28 18.37 25.06
CA ILE A 153 -9.50 19.81 24.93
C ILE A 153 -11.00 20.10 25.00
N THR A 154 -11.39 21.17 25.66
CA THR A 154 -12.80 21.60 25.81
C THR A 154 -13.11 22.77 24.88
N ASP A 155 -14.39 22.96 24.57
CA ASP A 155 -14.88 24.08 23.75
C ASP A 155 -14.46 25.45 24.34
N THR A 156 -14.55 25.60 25.67
CA THR A 156 -14.11 26.83 26.35
C THR A 156 -12.63 27.11 26.20
N GLU A 157 -11.79 26.08 26.12
CA GLU A 157 -10.36 26.22 25.88
C GLU A 157 -10.06 26.60 24.43
N VAL A 158 -10.82 26.05 23.49
CA VAL A 158 -10.78 26.47 22.08
C VAL A 158 -11.22 27.94 21.96
N ALA A 159 -12.36 28.32 22.56
CA ALA A 159 -12.88 29.70 22.46
C ALA A 159 -11.95 30.74 23.08
N ARG A 160 -11.23 30.39 24.16
CA ARG A 160 -10.30 31.31 24.86
C ARG A 160 -8.86 31.23 24.37
N SER A 161 -8.54 30.45 23.38
CA SER A 161 -7.17 30.15 22.94
C SER A 161 -6.26 29.78 24.11
N ALA A 162 -6.73 28.84 24.95
CA ALA A 162 -6.03 28.46 26.17
C ALA A 162 -4.69 27.76 25.85
N ARG A 163 -3.69 27.96 26.71
CA ARG A 163 -2.37 27.32 26.59
C ARG A 163 -2.38 25.93 27.22
N VAL A 164 -3.19 25.04 26.67
CA VAL A 164 -3.28 23.64 27.07
C VAL A 164 -2.94 22.75 25.89
N CYS A 165 -2.53 21.51 26.18
CA CYS A 165 -2.23 20.54 25.12
C CYS A 165 -2.62 19.10 25.54
N VAL A 166 -2.87 18.27 24.54
CA VAL A 166 -2.95 16.83 24.65
C VAL A 166 -1.75 16.20 23.95
N LEU A 167 -1.24 15.11 24.47
CA LEU A 167 -0.09 14.40 23.90
C LEU A 167 -0.52 13.07 23.29
N GLY A 168 0.07 12.71 22.17
CA GLY A 168 0.06 11.33 21.70
C GLY A 168 0.88 10.43 22.63
N SER A 169 0.55 9.14 22.66
CA SER A 169 1.14 8.21 23.64
C SER A 169 2.67 8.10 23.52
N GLU A 170 3.22 8.05 22.32
CA GLU A 170 4.67 7.94 22.10
C GLU A 170 5.42 9.19 22.56
N LEU A 171 4.89 10.37 22.25
CA LEU A 171 5.49 11.62 22.72
C LEU A 171 5.43 11.72 24.25
N ALA A 172 4.31 11.30 24.85
CA ALA A 172 4.19 11.28 26.31
C ALA A 172 5.19 10.31 26.94
N ASP A 173 5.36 9.11 26.38
CA ASP A 173 6.34 8.12 26.87
C ASP A 173 7.79 8.62 26.68
N THR A 174 8.06 9.40 25.62
CA THR A 174 9.39 10.01 25.36
C THR A 174 9.72 11.13 26.33
N LEU A 175 8.77 12.03 26.58
CA LEU A 175 8.99 13.21 27.45
C LEU A 175 8.87 12.87 28.93
N PHE A 176 8.05 11.87 29.29
CA PHE A 176 7.70 11.51 30.66
C PHE A 176 7.83 10.01 30.94
N PRO A 177 9.01 9.39 30.76
CA PRO A 177 9.17 7.93 30.86
C PRO A 177 8.75 7.36 32.21
N MET A 178 8.86 8.14 33.30
CA MET A 178 8.63 7.70 34.71
C MET A 178 7.68 8.62 35.48
N THR A 179 7.08 9.62 34.84
CA THR A 179 6.33 10.67 35.53
C THR A 179 4.95 10.85 34.91
N ASN A 180 3.94 11.16 35.71
CA ASN A 180 2.63 11.52 35.19
C ASN A 180 2.70 12.88 34.46
N PRO A 181 2.36 12.95 33.15
CA PRO A 181 2.43 14.19 32.39
C PRO A 181 1.32 15.19 32.71
N ILE A 182 0.20 14.77 33.31
CA ILE A 182 -0.97 15.62 33.53
C ILE A 182 -0.63 16.78 34.50
N GLY A 183 -0.98 18.01 34.08
CA GLY A 183 -0.71 19.23 34.84
C GLY A 183 0.74 19.74 34.72
N LYS A 184 1.63 19.01 34.02
CA LYS A 184 2.99 19.46 33.75
C LYS A 184 3.02 20.44 32.59
N GLU A 185 3.97 21.36 32.64
CA GLU A 185 4.18 22.36 31.59
C GLU A 185 5.28 21.87 30.62
N ILE A 186 4.98 21.81 29.33
CA ILE A 186 5.92 21.52 28.26
C ILE A 186 6.15 22.75 27.39
N ARG A 187 7.28 22.81 26.71
CA ARG A 187 7.55 23.84 25.69
C ARG A 187 7.36 23.24 24.30
N VAL A 188 6.57 23.93 23.49
CA VAL A 188 6.37 23.62 22.07
C VAL A 188 6.92 24.81 21.29
N GLY A 189 8.10 24.66 20.71
CA GLY A 189 8.85 25.80 20.18
C GLY A 189 9.12 26.86 21.26
N PRO A 190 8.74 28.13 21.02
CA PRO A 190 8.95 29.20 22.00
C PRO A 190 7.91 29.25 23.12
N GLU A 191 6.77 28.59 22.97
CA GLU A 191 5.59 28.74 23.81
C GLU A 191 5.47 27.59 24.83
N ALA A 192 4.89 27.88 25.99
CA ALA A 192 4.64 26.93 27.07
C ALA A 192 3.17 26.49 27.11
N PHE A 193 2.93 25.21 27.35
CA PHE A 193 1.59 24.59 27.37
C PHE A 193 1.45 23.63 28.54
N THR A 194 0.30 23.64 29.20
CA THR A 194 -0.04 22.68 30.24
C THR A 194 -0.65 21.42 29.63
N VAL A 195 -0.11 20.24 29.97
CA VAL A 195 -0.63 18.95 29.53
C VAL A 195 -1.93 18.64 30.26
N VAL A 196 -3.05 18.50 29.56
CA VAL A 196 -4.36 18.15 30.12
C VAL A 196 -4.78 16.72 29.83
N GLY A 197 -4.17 16.08 28.86
CA GLY A 197 -4.47 14.69 28.51
C GLY A 197 -3.38 13.99 27.74
N VAL A 198 -3.41 12.65 27.79
CA VAL A 198 -2.60 11.76 26.94
C VAL A 198 -3.57 10.83 26.24
N LEU A 199 -3.47 10.76 24.91
CA LEU A 199 -4.36 9.95 24.09
C LEU A 199 -3.97 8.47 24.12
N ALA A 200 -4.93 7.62 23.80
CA ALA A 200 -4.70 6.19 23.67
C ALA A 200 -3.74 5.90 22.49
N LYS A 201 -2.98 4.82 22.62
CA LYS A 201 -2.02 4.39 21.59
C LYS A 201 -2.76 3.95 20.32
N ARG A 202 -2.38 4.52 19.18
CA ARG A 202 -2.92 4.19 17.86
C ARG A 202 -1.95 3.36 17.01
N GLY A 203 -0.66 3.41 17.35
CA GLY A 203 0.40 2.67 16.67
C GLY A 203 1.00 3.40 15.48
N GLN A 204 1.48 2.62 14.51
CA GLN A 204 2.15 3.16 13.32
C GLN A 204 1.32 2.89 12.07
N MET A 205 1.33 3.85 11.15
CA MET A 205 0.75 3.71 9.83
C MET A 205 1.83 3.95 8.77
N PHE A 206 1.99 2.99 7.86
CA PHE A 206 3.06 3.03 6.85
C PHE A 206 4.43 3.36 7.47
N GLY A 207 4.64 2.94 8.75
CA GLY A 207 5.84 3.13 9.53
C GLY A 207 6.11 4.51 10.08
N GLN A 208 5.20 5.39 9.92
CA GLN A 208 5.21 6.64 10.67
C GLN A 208 4.37 6.50 11.93
N SER A 209 4.93 6.98 13.03
CA SER A 209 4.20 7.00 14.29
C SER A 209 3.03 7.98 14.20
N ARG A 210 1.87 7.51 14.62
CA ARG A 210 0.66 8.33 14.77
C ARG A 210 0.49 8.86 16.17
N ASP A 211 1.40 8.50 17.03
CA ASP A 211 1.37 8.79 18.47
C ASP A 211 2.43 9.81 18.89
N ASN A 212 3.26 10.29 17.93
CA ASN A 212 4.27 11.30 18.17
C ASN A 212 3.75 12.69 17.76
N PHE A 213 2.81 13.24 18.53
CA PHE A 213 2.22 14.55 18.25
C PHE A 213 1.79 15.30 19.51
N VAL A 214 1.66 16.63 19.37
CA VAL A 214 1.02 17.53 20.35
C VAL A 214 -0.25 18.08 19.71
N GLY A 215 -1.38 17.89 20.36
CA GLY A 215 -2.67 18.50 20.00
C GLY A 215 -2.89 19.78 20.81
N LEU A 216 -3.08 20.90 20.12
CA LEU A 216 -3.37 22.21 20.71
C LEU A 216 -4.81 22.63 20.36
N PRO A 217 -5.47 23.51 21.15
CA PRO A 217 -6.69 24.15 20.67
C PRO A 217 -6.40 24.86 19.35
N ILE A 218 -7.26 24.65 18.34
CA ILE A 218 -7.02 25.18 16.98
C ILE A 218 -6.80 26.68 16.98
N SER A 219 -7.56 27.43 17.77
CA SER A 219 -7.41 28.88 17.92
C SER A 219 -6.06 29.27 18.54
N THR A 220 -5.54 28.44 19.43
CA THR A 220 -4.22 28.63 20.04
C THR A 220 -3.11 28.40 19.02
N LEU A 221 -3.21 27.32 18.24
CA LEU A 221 -2.24 27.06 17.18
C LEU A 221 -2.22 28.22 16.16
N MET A 222 -3.38 28.64 15.67
CA MET A 222 -3.50 29.72 14.70
C MET A 222 -2.94 31.07 15.23
N LYS A 223 -2.97 31.27 16.55
CA LYS A 223 -2.46 32.49 17.19
C LYS A 223 -0.95 32.51 17.35
N TYR A 224 -0.33 31.39 17.68
CA TYR A 224 1.09 31.35 18.10
C TYR A 224 2.02 30.69 17.08
N PHE A 225 1.50 29.91 16.10
CA PHE A 225 2.32 29.18 15.14
C PHE A 225 2.01 29.59 13.69
N ARG A 226 3.01 29.45 12.85
CA ARG A 226 2.79 29.45 11.40
C ARG A 226 2.13 28.14 10.99
N TYR A 227 1.10 28.22 10.19
CA TYR A 227 0.36 27.05 9.69
C TYR A 227 0.08 27.19 8.19
N GLU A 228 -0.09 26.07 7.54
CA GLU A 228 -0.50 26.03 6.13
C GLU A 228 -2.00 26.32 6.04
N LYS A 229 -2.35 27.50 5.48
CA LYS A 229 -3.75 27.94 5.40
C LYS A 229 -4.63 26.99 4.59
N ASP A 230 -4.08 26.40 3.53
CA ASP A 230 -4.73 25.38 2.69
C ASP A 230 -4.78 23.98 3.32
N GLY A 231 -4.10 23.78 4.44
CA GLY A 231 -4.06 22.53 5.21
C GLY A 231 -5.20 22.35 6.23
N LEU A 232 -6.18 23.25 6.27
CA LEU A 232 -7.32 23.08 7.18
C LEU A 232 -8.25 21.99 6.66
N GLU A 233 -8.51 21.01 7.52
CA GLU A 233 -9.40 19.88 7.27
C GLU A 233 -10.61 19.97 8.17
N ILE A 234 -11.79 19.76 7.60
CA ILE A 234 -13.06 19.66 8.31
C ILE A 234 -13.53 18.21 8.19
N ILE A 235 -13.79 17.58 9.31
CA ILE A 235 -14.28 16.21 9.36
C ILE A 235 -15.66 16.22 10.03
N ALA A 236 -16.68 15.85 9.28
CA ALA A 236 -18.05 15.76 9.78
C ALA A 236 -18.49 14.30 9.87
N THR A 237 -19.37 14.01 10.82
CA THR A 237 -20.06 12.72 10.89
C THR A 237 -21.57 12.96 10.87
N PRO A 238 -22.34 12.13 10.14
CA PRO A 238 -23.79 12.20 10.15
C PRO A 238 -24.35 11.72 11.49
N ARG A 239 -25.60 12.05 11.78
CA ARG A 239 -26.31 11.51 12.95
C ARG A 239 -26.64 10.04 12.81
N GLN A 240 -26.90 9.60 11.58
CA GLN A 240 -27.23 8.22 11.22
C GLN A 240 -26.50 7.87 9.92
N SER A 241 -25.98 6.66 9.84
CA SER A 241 -25.16 6.21 8.71
C SER A 241 -25.92 6.15 7.38
N ASP A 242 -27.21 5.87 7.42
CA ASP A 242 -28.11 5.82 6.26
C ASP A 242 -28.41 7.20 5.66
N MET A 243 -28.17 8.28 6.43
CA MET A 243 -28.35 9.67 5.99
C MET A 243 -27.06 10.32 5.41
N LEU A 244 -26.04 9.52 5.10
CA LEU A 244 -24.75 10.06 4.62
C LEU A 244 -24.92 10.96 3.40
N GLY A 245 -25.70 10.52 2.38
CA GLY A 245 -25.92 11.28 1.15
C GLY A 245 -26.63 12.62 1.43
N GLU A 246 -27.72 12.60 2.19
CA GLU A 246 -28.47 13.80 2.56
C GLU A 246 -27.61 14.77 3.40
N THR A 247 -26.76 14.22 4.29
CA THR A 247 -25.82 15.01 5.08
C THR A 247 -24.80 15.73 4.20
N ILE A 248 -24.28 15.05 3.18
CA ILE A 248 -23.35 15.65 2.20
C ILE A 248 -24.03 16.79 1.43
N GLU A 249 -25.29 16.61 1.03
CA GLU A 249 -26.04 17.65 0.33
C GLU A 249 -26.28 18.88 1.23
N GLN A 250 -26.62 18.68 2.50
CA GLN A 250 -26.76 19.77 3.47
C GLN A 250 -25.43 20.51 3.68
N ILE A 251 -24.34 19.79 3.91
CA ILE A 251 -23.00 20.37 4.05
C ILE A 251 -22.64 21.18 2.80
N SER A 252 -22.87 20.61 1.62
CA SER A 252 -22.60 21.28 0.34
C SER A 252 -23.43 22.57 0.21
N SER A 253 -24.71 22.52 0.55
CA SER A 253 -25.61 23.69 0.48
C SER A 253 -25.12 24.80 1.40
N VAL A 254 -24.79 24.47 2.67
CA VAL A 254 -24.30 25.45 3.66
C VAL A 254 -22.98 26.10 3.19
N LEU A 255 -22.03 25.28 2.73
CA LEU A 255 -20.74 25.80 2.29
C LEU A 255 -20.87 26.63 1.00
N ARG A 256 -21.65 26.18 0.00
CA ARG A 256 -21.90 26.94 -1.22
C ARG A 256 -22.49 28.30 -0.93
N GLN A 257 -23.50 28.35 -0.06
CA GLN A 257 -24.14 29.62 0.33
C GLN A 257 -23.15 30.56 1.04
N ARG A 258 -22.38 30.05 2.01
CA ARG A 258 -21.42 30.82 2.77
C ARG A 258 -20.25 31.32 1.89
N ARG A 259 -19.72 30.46 1.04
CA ARG A 259 -18.58 30.76 0.17
C ARG A 259 -18.99 31.48 -1.11
N LYS A 260 -20.29 31.74 -1.29
CA LYS A 260 -20.88 32.44 -2.45
C LYS A 260 -20.52 31.78 -3.78
N VAL A 261 -20.58 30.43 -3.82
CA VAL A 261 -20.35 29.66 -5.04
C VAL A 261 -21.53 29.88 -5.99
N PRO A 262 -21.32 30.37 -7.22
CA PRO A 262 -22.40 30.65 -8.16
C PRO A 262 -23.19 29.39 -8.53
N TYR A 263 -24.48 29.56 -8.86
CA TYR A 263 -25.29 28.48 -9.39
C TYR A 263 -24.69 27.95 -10.69
N GLY A 264 -24.65 26.63 -10.84
CA GLY A 264 -24.06 25.97 -12.02
C GLY A 264 -22.54 25.85 -12.03
N LYS A 265 -21.82 26.44 -11.06
CA LYS A 265 -20.38 26.22 -10.89
C LYS A 265 -20.12 25.02 -9.96
N PRO A 266 -19.02 24.26 -10.18
CA PRO A 266 -18.59 23.22 -9.25
C PRO A 266 -18.28 23.80 -7.87
N ASN A 267 -18.20 22.95 -6.85
CA ASN A 267 -17.80 23.37 -5.51
C ASN A 267 -16.36 23.87 -5.51
N ASP A 268 -16.10 24.92 -4.73
CA ASP A 268 -14.75 25.43 -4.47
C ASP A 268 -14.07 24.75 -3.26
N PHE A 269 -14.58 23.60 -2.88
CA PHE A 269 -14.09 22.67 -1.87
C PHE A 269 -14.35 21.23 -2.35
N SER A 270 -13.61 20.28 -1.78
CA SER A 270 -13.79 18.85 -2.03
C SER A 270 -14.43 18.15 -0.84
N ILE A 271 -15.34 17.25 -1.10
CA ILE A 271 -15.92 16.36 -0.11
C ILE A 271 -15.48 14.94 -0.46
N MET A 272 -14.85 14.28 0.50
CA MET A 272 -14.37 12.91 0.38
C MET A 272 -15.06 12.04 1.43
N THR A 273 -15.62 10.94 0.98
CA THR A 273 -16.17 9.88 1.85
C THR A 273 -15.18 8.73 1.95
N GLN A 274 -15.46 7.77 2.81
CA GLN A 274 -14.68 6.55 2.89
C GLN A 274 -14.63 5.83 1.54
N ASP A 275 -15.76 5.73 0.84
CA ASP A 275 -15.84 5.08 -0.48
C ASP A 275 -14.94 5.77 -1.51
N THR A 276 -14.98 7.11 -1.57
CA THR A 276 -14.10 7.86 -2.48
C THR A 276 -12.62 7.70 -2.15
N MET A 277 -12.28 7.55 -0.86
CA MET A 277 -10.90 7.25 -0.44
C MET A 277 -10.47 5.84 -0.86
N VAL A 278 -11.36 4.85 -0.72
CA VAL A 278 -11.11 3.48 -1.20
C VAL A 278 -10.94 3.46 -2.71
N ASP A 279 -11.78 4.16 -3.45
CA ASP A 279 -11.69 4.24 -4.93
C ASP A 279 -10.37 4.87 -5.38
N LEU A 280 -9.98 5.99 -4.77
CA LEU A 280 -8.70 6.63 -5.04
C LEU A 280 -7.52 5.69 -4.73
N TYR A 281 -7.57 5.01 -3.59
CA TYR A 281 -6.56 4.03 -3.21
C TYR A 281 -6.49 2.88 -4.21
N ASN A 282 -7.63 2.35 -4.66
CA ASN A 282 -7.70 1.29 -5.65
C ASN A 282 -7.16 1.73 -7.01
N GLN A 283 -7.39 2.97 -7.44
CA GLN A 283 -6.81 3.53 -8.65
C GLN A 283 -5.28 3.61 -8.56
N LEU A 284 -4.74 4.12 -7.44
CA LEU A 284 -3.30 4.22 -7.21
C LEU A 284 -2.62 2.84 -7.18
N THR A 285 -3.21 1.90 -6.45
CA THR A 285 -2.68 0.54 -6.38
C THR A 285 -2.85 -0.21 -7.70
N GLY A 286 -3.93 0.04 -8.45
CA GLY A 286 -4.15 -0.49 -9.79
C GLY A 286 -3.06 -0.04 -10.77
N ALA A 287 -2.68 1.23 -10.75
CA ALA A 287 -1.56 1.74 -11.54
C ALA A 287 -0.24 1.07 -11.16
N ALA A 288 0.02 0.90 -9.86
CA ALA A 288 1.21 0.18 -9.37
C ALA A 288 1.23 -1.28 -9.83
N TYR A 289 0.09 -1.98 -9.79
CA TYR A 289 -0.04 -3.34 -10.33
C TYR A 289 0.27 -3.41 -11.83
N LEU A 290 -0.20 -2.44 -12.61
CA LEU A 290 0.05 -2.38 -14.05
C LEU A 290 1.56 -2.22 -14.34
N VAL A 291 2.22 -1.27 -13.70
CA VAL A 291 3.67 -1.05 -13.84
C VAL A 291 4.45 -2.32 -13.46
N MET A 292 4.08 -2.96 -12.36
CA MET A 292 4.69 -4.21 -11.91
C MET A 292 4.50 -5.34 -12.92
N MET A 293 3.28 -5.48 -13.48
CA MET A 293 2.98 -6.49 -14.49
C MET A 293 3.89 -6.33 -15.72
N VAL A 294 4.10 -5.09 -16.18
CA VAL A 294 4.99 -4.80 -17.31
C VAL A 294 6.43 -5.19 -16.97
N ILE A 295 6.97 -4.76 -15.85
CA ILE A 295 8.36 -5.06 -15.44
C ILE A 295 8.56 -6.57 -15.28
N SER A 296 7.64 -7.25 -14.58
CA SER A 296 7.73 -8.70 -14.36
C SER A 296 7.60 -9.48 -15.67
N SER A 297 6.75 -9.03 -16.60
CA SER A 297 6.58 -9.66 -17.91
C SER A 297 7.88 -9.66 -18.71
N ILE A 298 8.67 -8.59 -18.64
CA ILE A 298 9.97 -8.51 -19.33
C ILE A 298 10.91 -9.60 -18.78
N GLY A 299 11.05 -9.72 -17.48
CA GLY A 299 11.86 -10.76 -16.85
C GLY A 299 11.40 -12.17 -17.22
N LEU A 300 10.10 -12.41 -17.19
CA LEU A 300 9.49 -13.71 -17.53
C LEU A 300 9.64 -14.03 -19.01
N LEU A 301 9.52 -13.06 -19.91
CA LEU A 301 9.77 -13.24 -21.36
C LEU A 301 11.21 -13.63 -21.63
N VAL A 302 12.17 -12.93 -21.03
CA VAL A 302 13.59 -13.24 -21.17
C VAL A 302 13.90 -14.65 -20.66
N GLY A 303 13.38 -14.99 -19.47
CA GLY A 303 13.48 -16.34 -18.91
C GLY A 303 12.81 -17.38 -19.79
N GLY A 304 11.62 -17.11 -20.33
CA GLY A 304 10.88 -18.00 -21.22
C GLY A 304 11.59 -18.28 -22.54
N ILE A 305 12.17 -17.25 -23.18
CA ILE A 305 13.02 -17.41 -24.38
C ILE A 305 14.24 -18.28 -24.05
N GLY A 306 14.83 -18.07 -22.87
CA GLY A 306 15.91 -18.91 -22.38
C GLY A 306 15.51 -20.39 -22.25
N VAL A 307 14.31 -20.68 -21.70
CA VAL A 307 13.76 -22.04 -21.61
C VAL A 307 13.59 -22.63 -22.99
N MET A 308 12.99 -21.91 -23.92
CA MET A 308 12.81 -22.34 -25.30
C MET A 308 14.17 -22.71 -25.95
N ASN A 309 15.18 -21.87 -25.76
CA ASN A 309 16.51 -22.13 -26.30
C ASN A 309 17.18 -23.39 -25.69
N ILE A 310 17.07 -23.58 -24.38
CA ILE A 310 17.57 -24.78 -23.71
C ILE A 310 16.88 -26.03 -24.26
N MET A 311 15.56 -25.97 -24.35
CA MET A 311 14.75 -27.09 -24.84
C MET A 311 15.07 -27.43 -26.31
N LEU A 312 15.29 -26.42 -27.18
CA LEU A 312 15.68 -26.66 -28.57
C LEU A 312 17.05 -27.35 -28.68
N VAL A 313 18.01 -26.98 -27.83
CA VAL A 313 19.31 -27.64 -27.76
C VAL A 313 19.18 -29.05 -27.23
N SER A 314 18.42 -29.26 -26.16
CA SER A 314 18.13 -30.59 -25.59
C SER A 314 17.48 -31.52 -26.61
N VAL A 315 16.52 -31.02 -27.40
CA VAL A 315 15.88 -31.79 -28.49
C VAL A 315 16.92 -32.20 -29.55
N LYS A 316 17.85 -31.32 -29.92
CA LYS A 316 18.90 -31.58 -30.90
C LYS A 316 19.90 -32.62 -30.36
N GLU A 317 20.34 -32.51 -29.11
CA GLU A 317 21.27 -33.46 -28.48
C GLU A 317 20.66 -34.87 -28.33
N ARG A 318 19.33 -34.95 -28.12
CA ARG A 318 18.59 -36.19 -27.95
C ARG A 318 17.89 -36.66 -29.22
N THR A 319 18.25 -36.16 -30.40
CA THR A 319 17.60 -36.49 -31.69
C THR A 319 17.59 -38.01 -31.92
N ARG A 320 18.70 -38.71 -31.73
CA ARG A 320 18.81 -40.16 -31.91
C ARG A 320 17.95 -40.94 -30.90
N GLU A 321 17.91 -40.55 -29.66
CA GLU A 321 17.06 -41.15 -28.62
C GLU A 321 15.57 -41.02 -28.97
N ILE A 322 15.14 -39.80 -29.42
CA ILE A 322 13.76 -39.57 -29.89
C ILE A 322 13.43 -40.50 -31.08
N GLY A 323 14.38 -40.62 -32.02
CA GLY A 323 14.25 -41.51 -33.16
C GLY A 323 14.06 -42.96 -32.77
N ILE A 324 14.86 -43.47 -31.81
CA ILE A 324 14.72 -44.85 -31.27
C ILE A 324 13.34 -45.04 -30.63
N ARG A 325 12.90 -44.11 -29.74
CA ARG A 325 11.58 -44.19 -29.11
C ARG A 325 10.44 -44.27 -30.14
N LYS A 326 10.51 -43.46 -31.19
CA LYS A 326 9.53 -43.46 -32.26
C LYS A 326 9.59 -44.76 -33.08
N ALA A 327 10.76 -45.28 -33.37
CA ALA A 327 10.95 -46.54 -34.13
C ALA A 327 10.35 -47.74 -33.38
N ILE A 328 10.36 -47.74 -32.04
CA ILE A 328 9.73 -48.78 -31.22
C ILE A 328 8.26 -48.52 -30.89
N GLY A 329 7.64 -47.48 -31.50
CA GLY A 329 6.20 -47.24 -31.46
C GLY A 329 5.68 -46.15 -30.51
N ALA A 330 6.54 -45.31 -29.98
CA ALA A 330 6.10 -44.16 -29.16
C ALA A 330 5.26 -43.15 -29.99
N ARG A 331 4.12 -42.73 -29.46
CA ARG A 331 3.26 -41.75 -30.13
C ARG A 331 3.87 -40.35 -30.03
N SER A 332 3.63 -39.53 -31.06
CA SER A 332 4.04 -38.12 -31.02
C SER A 332 3.52 -37.35 -29.80
N SER A 333 2.33 -37.71 -29.32
CA SER A 333 1.76 -37.14 -28.07
C SER A 333 2.57 -37.48 -26.81
N ASP A 334 3.22 -38.64 -26.76
CA ASP A 334 3.99 -39.07 -25.61
C ASP A 334 5.32 -38.29 -25.54
N ILE A 335 5.96 -38.13 -26.70
CA ILE A 335 7.17 -37.28 -26.84
C ILE A 335 6.83 -35.82 -26.47
N MET A 336 5.72 -35.27 -27.01
CA MET A 336 5.30 -33.92 -26.73
C MET A 336 5.05 -33.70 -25.23
N ARG A 337 4.30 -34.61 -24.59
CA ARG A 337 4.01 -34.53 -23.13
C ARG A 337 5.29 -34.57 -22.29
N GLN A 338 6.25 -35.43 -22.67
CA GLN A 338 7.52 -35.55 -21.96
C GLN A 338 8.26 -34.21 -21.96
N PHE A 339 8.45 -33.61 -23.13
CA PHE A 339 9.17 -32.32 -23.26
C PHE A 339 8.41 -31.17 -22.60
N LEU A 340 7.08 -31.16 -22.63
CA LEU A 340 6.27 -30.17 -21.91
C LEU A 340 6.43 -30.28 -20.39
N ILE A 341 6.42 -31.52 -19.85
CA ILE A 341 6.64 -31.72 -18.42
C ILE A 341 8.06 -31.27 -18.03
N GLU A 342 9.07 -31.56 -18.87
CA GLU A 342 10.44 -31.08 -18.64
C GLU A 342 10.53 -29.56 -18.61
N ALA A 343 9.87 -28.87 -19.55
CA ALA A 343 9.81 -27.42 -19.57
C ALA A 343 9.12 -26.82 -18.32
N VAL A 344 7.96 -27.40 -17.94
CA VAL A 344 7.23 -26.96 -16.73
C VAL A 344 8.04 -27.25 -15.46
N PHE A 345 8.75 -28.35 -15.42
CA PHE A 345 9.61 -28.68 -14.30
C PHE A 345 10.78 -27.67 -14.16
N LEU A 346 11.42 -27.32 -15.28
CA LEU A 346 12.50 -26.34 -15.33
C LEU A 346 12.02 -24.96 -14.84
N THR A 347 10.89 -24.50 -15.37
CA THR A 347 10.30 -23.21 -14.94
C THR A 347 9.74 -23.26 -13.54
N GLY A 348 9.17 -24.38 -13.12
CA GLY A 348 8.65 -24.61 -11.77
C GLY A 348 9.74 -24.56 -10.71
N THR A 349 10.95 -25.08 -10.98
CA THR A 349 12.10 -24.96 -10.07
C THR A 349 12.54 -23.51 -9.95
N GLY A 350 12.62 -22.77 -11.06
CA GLY A 350 12.88 -21.33 -11.07
C GLY A 350 11.80 -20.55 -10.32
N GLY A 351 10.54 -20.92 -10.54
CA GLY A 351 9.39 -20.34 -9.85
C GLY A 351 9.43 -20.57 -8.33
N LEU A 352 9.75 -21.79 -7.90
CA LEU A 352 9.89 -22.10 -6.46
C LEU A 352 11.01 -21.28 -5.79
N ILE A 353 12.17 -21.22 -6.44
CA ILE A 353 13.28 -20.38 -5.95
C ILE A 353 12.86 -18.91 -5.93
N GLY A 354 12.14 -18.45 -6.97
CA GLY A 354 11.61 -17.10 -7.05
C GLY A 354 10.61 -16.78 -5.93
N VAL A 355 9.73 -17.73 -5.59
CA VAL A 355 8.81 -17.59 -4.45
C VAL A 355 9.57 -17.49 -3.13
N LEU A 356 10.56 -18.35 -2.90
CA LEU A 356 11.38 -18.31 -1.68
C LEU A 356 12.19 -17.01 -1.58
N ALA A 357 12.77 -16.57 -2.68
CA ALA A 357 13.49 -15.29 -2.74
C ALA A 357 12.55 -14.10 -2.51
N GLY A 358 11.37 -14.10 -3.13
CA GLY A 358 10.34 -13.07 -2.94
C GLY A 358 9.82 -13.02 -1.49
N PHE A 359 9.65 -14.17 -0.86
CA PHE A 359 9.33 -14.28 0.57
C PHE A 359 10.46 -13.69 1.43
N GLY A 360 11.72 -14.02 1.10
CA GLY A 360 12.89 -13.45 1.78
C GLY A 360 12.93 -11.92 1.68
N ILE A 361 12.68 -11.36 0.48
CA ILE A 361 12.57 -9.90 0.30
C ILE A 361 11.44 -9.31 1.12
N ALA A 362 10.26 -9.93 1.14
CA ALA A 362 9.14 -9.43 1.93
C ALA A 362 9.47 -9.41 3.44
N LEU A 363 10.21 -10.39 3.94
CA LEU A 363 10.71 -10.40 5.32
C LEU A 363 11.74 -9.30 5.58
N ILE A 364 12.68 -9.09 4.67
CA ILE A 364 13.69 -8.03 4.77
C ILE A 364 13.00 -6.65 4.75
N VAL A 365 12.05 -6.42 3.84
CA VAL A 365 11.28 -5.18 3.77
C VAL A 365 10.54 -4.94 5.08
N LYS A 366 9.87 -5.96 5.63
CA LYS A 366 9.15 -5.87 6.90
C LYS A 366 10.08 -5.59 8.10
N ALA A 367 11.33 -6.09 8.07
CA ALA A 367 12.29 -5.91 9.15
C ALA A 367 13.07 -4.59 9.04
N ALA A 368 13.43 -4.19 7.82
CA ALA A 368 14.28 -3.04 7.56
C ALA A 368 13.50 -1.75 7.28
N THR A 369 12.24 -1.87 6.90
CA THR A 369 11.37 -0.72 6.60
C THR A 369 10.06 -0.83 7.37
N PRO A 370 9.40 0.30 7.59
CA PRO A 370 8.10 0.31 8.24
C PRO A 370 6.94 -0.12 7.32
N LEU A 371 7.22 -0.55 6.10
CA LEU A 371 6.20 -0.98 5.16
C LEU A 371 5.62 -2.34 5.57
N PRO A 372 4.29 -2.47 5.68
CA PRO A 372 3.66 -3.74 5.93
C PRO A 372 3.78 -4.64 4.70
N ALA A 373 4.42 -5.78 4.86
CA ALA A 373 4.48 -6.82 3.82
C ALA A 373 3.77 -8.07 4.33
N ALA A 374 2.85 -8.60 3.53
CA ALA A 374 2.08 -9.80 3.86
C ALA A 374 2.13 -10.80 2.69
N VAL A 375 2.88 -11.88 2.86
CA VAL A 375 2.84 -12.99 1.88
C VAL A 375 1.62 -13.83 2.15
N THR A 376 0.78 -14.02 1.13
CA THR A 376 -0.43 -14.84 1.20
C THR A 376 -0.26 -16.11 0.40
N LEU A 377 -1.02 -17.15 0.74
CA LEU A 377 -1.06 -18.40 -0.04
C LEU A 377 -1.45 -18.14 -1.49
N TRP A 378 -2.30 -17.14 -1.72
CA TRP A 378 -2.70 -16.71 -3.06
C TRP A 378 -1.51 -16.20 -3.89
N SER A 379 -0.64 -15.36 -3.32
CA SER A 379 0.54 -14.86 -4.04
C SER A 379 1.50 -15.98 -4.42
N VAL A 380 1.67 -16.98 -3.55
CA VAL A 380 2.47 -18.19 -3.84
C VAL A 380 1.85 -18.98 -4.98
N ALA A 381 0.54 -19.26 -4.91
CA ALA A 381 -0.17 -19.96 -5.97
C ALA A 381 -0.09 -19.22 -7.31
N LEU A 382 -0.22 -17.90 -7.31
CA LEU A 382 -0.06 -17.05 -8.49
C LEU A 382 1.35 -17.20 -9.10
N GLY A 383 2.40 -17.07 -8.29
CA GLY A 383 3.79 -17.18 -8.76
C GLY A 383 4.10 -18.53 -9.39
N LEU A 384 3.66 -19.62 -8.76
CA LEU A 384 3.83 -20.97 -9.30
C LEU A 384 3.00 -21.20 -10.57
N SER A 385 1.77 -20.70 -10.62
CA SER A 385 0.91 -20.79 -11.81
C SER A 385 1.51 -20.02 -12.99
N VAL A 386 2.02 -18.83 -12.77
CA VAL A 386 2.69 -18.02 -13.79
C VAL A 386 3.94 -18.71 -14.30
N SER A 387 4.78 -19.27 -13.42
CA SER A 387 5.99 -20.00 -13.84
C SER A 387 5.64 -21.24 -14.67
N ALA A 388 4.60 -22.00 -14.28
CA ALA A 388 4.12 -23.15 -15.03
C ALA A 388 3.55 -22.74 -16.42
N ALA A 389 2.78 -21.66 -16.48
CA ALA A 389 2.25 -21.11 -17.73
C ALA A 389 3.36 -20.69 -18.70
N ILE A 390 4.43 -20.06 -18.21
CA ILE A 390 5.63 -19.73 -19.00
C ILE A 390 6.31 -21.00 -19.53
N GLY A 391 6.48 -22.02 -18.69
CA GLY A 391 7.03 -23.31 -19.11
C GLY A 391 6.21 -23.98 -20.21
N LEU A 392 4.88 -23.97 -20.08
CA LEU A 392 4.00 -24.49 -21.13
C LEU A 392 4.11 -23.67 -22.39
N PHE A 393 3.99 -22.35 -22.33
CA PHE A 393 3.97 -21.47 -23.51
C PHE A 393 5.26 -21.58 -24.32
N PHE A 394 6.40 -21.43 -23.68
CA PHE A 394 7.72 -21.50 -24.35
C PHE A 394 8.20 -22.93 -24.61
N GLY A 395 7.65 -23.92 -23.92
CA GLY A 395 7.92 -25.33 -24.13
C GLY A 395 7.17 -25.97 -25.31
N ILE A 396 6.01 -25.40 -25.73
CA ILE A 396 5.19 -25.96 -26.80
C ILE A 396 6.00 -26.08 -28.11
N PHE A 397 6.68 -25.03 -28.53
CA PHE A 397 7.40 -25.04 -29.82
C PHE A 397 8.52 -26.10 -29.88
N PRO A 398 9.46 -26.19 -28.93
CA PRO A 398 10.46 -27.28 -28.94
C PRO A 398 9.84 -28.67 -28.79
N ALA A 399 8.80 -28.83 -27.98
CA ALA A 399 8.11 -30.11 -27.78
C ALA A 399 7.42 -30.55 -29.09
N GLN A 400 6.79 -29.65 -29.84
CA GLN A 400 6.22 -29.97 -31.15
C GLN A 400 7.30 -30.38 -32.14
N LYS A 401 8.44 -29.70 -32.17
CA LYS A 401 9.57 -30.01 -33.03
C LYS A 401 10.10 -31.41 -32.76
N ALA A 402 10.26 -31.78 -31.47
CA ALA A 402 10.64 -33.15 -31.07
C ALA A 402 9.58 -34.20 -31.49
N ALA A 403 8.30 -33.88 -31.29
CA ALA A 403 7.20 -34.78 -31.60
C ALA A 403 7.00 -35.05 -33.10
N HIS A 404 7.44 -34.14 -33.99
CA HIS A 404 7.31 -34.29 -35.45
C HIS A 404 8.60 -34.74 -36.14
N MET A 405 9.67 -35.12 -35.43
CA MET A 405 10.88 -35.66 -36.04
C MET A 405 10.64 -36.98 -36.72
N ASP A 406 11.24 -37.13 -37.93
CA ASP A 406 11.21 -38.36 -38.67
C ASP A 406 12.18 -39.38 -38.02
N PRO A 407 11.73 -40.61 -37.66
CA PRO A 407 12.58 -41.62 -37.02
C PRO A 407 13.76 -42.04 -37.90
N ILE A 408 13.58 -42.10 -39.23
CA ILE A 408 14.64 -42.52 -40.15
C ILE A 408 15.75 -41.46 -40.19
N VAL A 409 15.37 -40.19 -40.31
CA VAL A 409 16.31 -39.09 -40.31
C VAL A 409 17.03 -38.97 -38.98
N SER A 410 16.28 -39.14 -37.86
CA SER A 410 16.81 -39.06 -36.49
C SER A 410 17.81 -40.15 -36.15
N LEU A 411 17.69 -41.33 -36.73
CA LEU A 411 18.64 -42.45 -36.52
C LEU A 411 19.95 -42.29 -37.32
N ARG A 412 19.93 -41.49 -38.42
CA ARG A 412 21.11 -41.18 -39.23
C ARG A 412 21.87 -39.97 -38.74
N TYR A 413 21.37 -39.30 -37.71
CA TYR A 413 22.01 -38.12 -37.16
C TYR A 413 23.22 -38.54 -36.28
N GLU A 414 24.43 -38.16 -36.69
CA GLU A 414 25.68 -38.30 -35.93
C GLU A 414 25.90 -37.15 -34.96
#